data_ccad87b0d300964b9865635282922947
#
_entry.id   ccad87b0d300964b9865635282922947
#
_cell.length_a   1.000
_cell.length_b   1.000
_cell.length_c   1.000
_cell.angle_alpha   90.00
_cell.angle_beta   90.00
_cell.angle_gamma   90.00
#
_symmetry.space_group_name_H-M   'P 1'
#
loop_
_entity.id
_entity.type
_entity.pdbx_description
1 polymer ?
#
loop_
_entity_poly.entity_id
_entity_poly.type
_entity_poly.pdbx_seq_one_letter_code
_entity_poly.pdbx_strand_id
1 'polypeptide(L)'
;MTDWRFYIMDKRYAVLIDADNVSEKYIKPILDEISNEGVITYKRIYGDWTRPALASWKQALLNHSITPIQQYSYTTGKNSTDSAMIIDAMDILYSHNVDGFCIVSSDGDFTRLAARLRESGMHVVGMGEKKTPNPFIAACNRFVYLENLAQGEVSDTAEQDKDKSDDEVHEVVKTKTIKNA
;
A
#
# COMPACT_ATOMS: atom_id res chain seq x y z
N MET A 1 -11.33 -14.21 -37.77
CA MET A 1 -10.56 -14.47 -36.52
C MET A 1 -10.55 -13.18 -35.73
N THR A 2 -11.40 -13.07 -34.74
CA THR A 2 -11.48 -11.89 -33.86
C THR A 2 -10.32 -11.94 -32.89
N ASP A 3 -9.42 -10.96 -32.96
CA ASP A 3 -8.24 -10.88 -32.09
C ASP A 3 -8.71 -10.53 -30.67
N TRP A 4 -8.84 -11.54 -29.81
CA TRP A 4 -9.26 -11.44 -28.40
C TRP A 4 -8.30 -10.61 -27.53
N ARG A 5 -7.10 -10.24 -28.03
CA ARG A 5 -6.11 -9.39 -27.35
C ARG A 5 -6.58 -7.95 -27.14
N PHE A 6 -7.64 -7.49 -27.82
CA PHE A 6 -8.19 -6.14 -27.68
C PHE A 6 -9.22 -5.96 -26.55
N TYR A 7 -9.51 -7.00 -25.76
CA TYR A 7 -10.52 -6.95 -24.69
C TYR A 7 -9.94 -7.07 -23.27
N ILE A 8 -8.64 -6.89 -23.06
CA ILE A 8 -8.13 -6.68 -21.71
C ILE A 8 -8.42 -5.21 -21.38
N MET A 9 -9.57 -4.95 -20.79
CA MET A 9 -9.84 -3.64 -20.20
C MET A 9 -8.79 -3.43 -19.10
N ASP A 10 -7.99 -2.39 -19.23
CA ASP A 10 -7.04 -2.01 -18.20
C ASP A 10 -7.77 -1.84 -16.87
N LYS A 11 -7.24 -2.46 -15.81
CA LYS A 11 -7.80 -2.29 -14.46
C LYS A 11 -7.76 -0.81 -14.07
N ARG A 12 -8.84 -0.36 -13.43
CA ARG A 12 -8.95 1.02 -12.94
C ARG A 12 -8.58 1.06 -11.46
N TYR A 13 -7.66 1.93 -11.10
CA TYR A 13 -7.17 2.05 -9.73
C TYR A 13 -7.53 3.39 -9.10
N ALA A 14 -7.87 3.35 -7.80
CA ALA A 14 -7.87 4.50 -6.92
C ALA A 14 -6.54 4.53 -6.13
N VAL A 15 -5.77 5.59 -6.29
CA VAL A 15 -4.55 5.85 -5.52
C VAL A 15 -4.89 6.80 -4.38
N LEU A 16 -4.76 6.31 -3.14
CA LEU A 16 -5.09 7.03 -1.90
C LEU A 16 -3.82 7.15 -1.07
N ILE A 17 -3.40 8.38 -0.80
CA ILE A 17 -2.09 8.69 -0.21
C ILE A 17 -2.29 9.39 1.13
N ASP A 18 -1.61 8.90 2.15
CA ASP A 18 -1.53 9.49 3.47
C ASP A 18 -0.35 10.47 3.53
N ALA A 19 -0.63 11.78 3.51
CA ALA A 19 0.39 12.83 3.49
C ALA A 19 1.20 12.92 4.80
N ASP A 20 0.69 12.42 5.90
CA ASP A 20 1.39 12.43 7.19
C ASP A 20 2.48 11.36 7.26
N ASN A 21 2.38 10.30 6.46
CA ASN A 21 3.28 9.15 6.46
C ASN A 21 4.11 8.97 5.17
N VAL A 22 3.98 9.86 4.19
CA VAL A 22 4.65 9.74 2.90
C VAL A 22 5.32 11.06 2.50
N SER A 23 6.50 11.00 1.93
CA SER A 23 7.20 12.18 1.38
C SER A 23 6.86 12.41 -0.08
N GLU A 24 6.75 13.69 -0.49
CA GLU A 24 6.45 14.10 -1.87
C GLU A 24 7.43 13.56 -2.92
N LYS A 25 8.66 13.25 -2.53
CA LYS A 25 9.68 12.67 -3.43
C LYS A 25 9.27 11.32 -4.04
N TYR A 26 8.37 10.59 -3.38
CA TYR A 26 7.89 9.29 -3.84
C TYR A 26 6.72 9.36 -4.82
N ILE A 27 6.11 10.53 -5.03
CA ILE A 27 4.89 10.65 -5.84
C ILE A 27 5.07 10.15 -7.25
N LYS A 28 6.11 10.59 -7.95
CA LYS A 28 6.35 10.13 -9.32
C LYS A 28 6.56 8.62 -9.38
N PRO A 29 7.47 8.00 -8.59
CA PRO A 29 7.62 6.55 -8.54
C PRO A 29 6.34 5.77 -8.22
N ILE A 30 5.51 6.25 -7.29
CA ILE A 30 4.23 5.63 -6.94
C ILE A 30 3.28 5.61 -8.14
N LEU A 31 3.11 6.75 -8.81
CA LEU A 31 2.21 6.84 -9.96
C LEU A 31 2.71 6.03 -11.15
N ASP A 32 4.02 6.04 -11.40
CA ASP A 32 4.64 5.24 -12.46
C ASP A 32 4.42 3.74 -12.19
N GLU A 33 4.59 3.27 -10.95
CA GLU A 33 4.39 1.87 -10.56
C GLU A 33 2.95 1.40 -10.79
N ILE A 34 1.95 2.17 -10.37
CA ILE A 34 0.54 1.81 -10.57
C ILE A 34 0.13 1.93 -12.04
N SER A 35 0.71 2.86 -12.80
CA SER A 35 0.44 2.99 -14.24
C SER A 35 0.89 1.76 -15.04
N ASN A 36 1.82 0.96 -14.51
CA ASN A 36 2.20 -0.33 -15.11
C ASN A 36 1.14 -1.43 -14.89
N GLU A 37 0.28 -1.27 -13.89
CA GLU A 37 -0.79 -2.24 -13.58
C GLU A 37 -2.13 -1.89 -14.19
N GLY A 38 -2.36 -0.62 -14.50
CA GLY A 38 -3.64 -0.18 -15.06
C GLY A 38 -3.80 1.34 -15.09
N VAL A 39 -5.02 1.79 -15.28
CA VAL A 39 -5.37 3.21 -15.38
C VAL A 39 -5.69 3.77 -14.00
N ILE A 40 -5.07 4.89 -13.64
CA ILE A 40 -5.38 5.58 -12.39
C ILE A 40 -6.60 6.48 -12.61
N THR A 41 -7.73 6.12 -11.99
CA THR A 41 -9.00 6.86 -12.06
C THR A 41 -9.10 7.92 -10.97
N TYR A 42 -8.66 7.61 -9.75
CA TYR A 42 -8.63 8.53 -8.61
C TYR A 42 -7.20 8.70 -8.13
N LYS A 43 -6.79 9.97 -7.96
CA LYS A 43 -5.53 10.37 -7.32
C LYS A 43 -5.88 11.32 -6.18
N ARG A 44 -5.90 10.83 -4.95
CA ARG A 44 -6.27 11.61 -3.76
C ARG A 44 -5.21 11.50 -2.68
N ILE A 45 -4.98 12.60 -1.99
CA ILE A 45 -4.06 12.67 -0.87
C ILE A 45 -4.73 13.36 0.32
N TYR A 46 -4.55 12.80 1.48
CA TYR A 46 -5.25 13.16 2.72
C TYR A 46 -4.25 13.76 3.70
N GLY A 47 -4.60 14.88 4.31
CA GLY A 47 -3.79 15.54 5.30
C GLY A 47 -4.37 16.85 5.80
N ASP A 48 -3.77 17.42 6.82
CA ASP A 48 -4.09 18.75 7.29
C ASP A 48 -3.23 19.79 6.53
N TRP A 49 -3.76 20.31 5.44
CA TRP A 49 -3.08 21.24 4.54
C TRP A 49 -2.84 22.63 5.14
N THR A 50 -3.35 22.90 6.35
CA THR A 50 -3.02 24.11 7.11
C THR A 50 -1.67 24.00 7.81
N ARG A 51 -1.10 22.79 7.90
CA ARG A 51 0.20 22.54 8.55
C ARG A 51 1.34 22.95 7.64
N PRO A 52 2.30 23.79 8.14
CA PRO A 52 3.46 24.24 7.34
C PRO A 52 4.32 23.07 6.80
N ALA A 53 4.34 21.95 7.51
CA ALA A 53 5.09 20.75 7.10
C ALA A 53 4.62 20.16 5.75
N LEU A 54 3.37 20.40 5.34
CA LEU A 54 2.81 19.93 4.08
C LEU A 54 2.91 20.95 2.94
N ALA A 55 3.50 22.12 3.17
CA ALA A 55 3.61 23.17 2.16
C ALA A 55 4.44 22.74 0.93
N SER A 56 5.43 21.84 1.11
CA SER A 56 6.26 21.30 0.04
C SER A 56 5.46 20.49 -1.00
N TRP A 57 4.33 19.90 -0.60
CA TRP A 57 3.47 19.11 -1.46
C TRP A 57 2.82 19.89 -2.60
N LYS A 58 2.63 21.22 -2.44
CA LYS A 58 1.86 22.05 -3.38
C LYS A 58 2.29 21.84 -4.83
N GLN A 59 3.60 21.88 -5.10
CA GLN A 59 4.10 21.74 -6.47
C GLN A 59 3.89 20.32 -7.01
N ALA A 60 4.09 19.30 -6.18
CA ALA A 60 3.86 17.91 -6.55
C ALA A 60 2.39 17.63 -6.89
N LEU A 61 1.46 18.18 -6.09
CA LEU A 61 0.02 18.04 -6.34
C LEU A 61 -0.39 18.63 -7.69
N LEU A 62 0.12 19.83 -8.01
CA LEU A 62 -0.16 20.50 -9.29
C LEU A 62 0.43 19.73 -10.47
N ASN A 63 1.70 19.32 -10.37
CA ASN A 63 2.42 18.64 -11.46
C ASN A 63 1.81 17.27 -11.81
N HIS A 64 1.22 16.58 -10.84
CA HIS A 64 0.67 15.23 -11.01
C HIS A 64 -0.86 15.18 -10.99
N SER A 65 -1.53 16.34 -10.91
CA SER A 65 -3.01 16.43 -10.85
C SER A 65 -3.60 15.54 -9.75
N ILE A 66 -3.06 15.69 -8.52
CA ILE A 66 -3.53 14.97 -7.33
C ILE A 66 -4.49 15.86 -6.56
N THR A 67 -5.64 15.32 -6.18
CA THR A 67 -6.66 16.05 -5.41
C THR A 67 -6.34 16.00 -3.92
N PRO A 68 -6.01 17.13 -3.28
CA PRO A 68 -5.83 17.19 -1.84
C PRO A 68 -7.20 17.15 -1.14
N ILE A 69 -7.31 16.29 -0.14
CA ILE A 69 -8.47 16.21 0.75
C ILE A 69 -8.06 16.77 2.10
N GLN A 70 -8.74 17.85 2.53
CA GLN A 70 -8.47 18.48 3.81
C GLN A 70 -9.09 17.67 4.95
N GLN A 71 -8.29 17.39 5.96
CA GLN A 71 -8.75 16.82 7.22
C GLN A 71 -8.14 17.60 8.38
N TYR A 72 -8.98 18.33 9.12
CA TYR A 72 -8.54 19.02 10.33
C TYR A 72 -8.31 18.06 11.48
N SER A 73 -7.22 18.23 12.19
CA SER A 73 -6.96 17.51 13.44
C SER A 73 -7.72 18.19 14.58
N TYR A 74 -8.92 17.69 14.93
CA TYR A 74 -9.72 18.24 16.02
C TYR A 74 -9.13 17.98 17.40
N THR A 75 -8.25 16.99 17.52
CA THR A 75 -7.54 16.66 18.77
C THR A 75 -6.11 16.25 18.44
N THR A 76 -5.14 16.80 19.17
CA THR A 76 -3.72 16.46 19.02
C THR A 76 -3.50 14.96 19.21
N GLY A 77 -2.88 14.29 18.25
CA GLY A 77 -2.48 12.88 18.34
C GLY A 77 -3.55 11.84 18.05
N LYS A 78 -4.66 12.20 17.37
CA LYS A 78 -5.66 11.22 16.91
C LYS A 78 -5.69 11.13 15.39
N ASN A 79 -5.93 9.91 14.86
CA ASN A 79 -5.94 9.46 13.47
C ASN A 79 -7.11 10.05 12.64
N SER A 80 -7.23 11.38 12.58
CA SER A 80 -8.32 12.04 11.84
C SER A 80 -8.14 11.91 10.33
N THR A 81 -6.90 11.93 9.86
CA THR A 81 -6.55 11.74 8.43
C THR A 81 -6.92 10.35 7.95
N ASP A 82 -6.67 9.33 8.77
CA ASP A 82 -6.98 7.92 8.47
C ASP A 82 -8.48 7.73 8.28
N SER A 83 -9.30 8.34 9.15
CA SER A 83 -10.76 8.24 9.07
C SER A 83 -11.31 8.82 7.77
N ALA A 84 -10.79 9.96 7.30
CA ALA A 84 -11.19 10.57 6.04
C ALA A 84 -10.85 9.67 4.85
N MET A 85 -9.64 9.11 4.84
CA MET A 85 -9.19 8.19 3.79
C MET A 85 -10.01 6.89 3.78
N ILE A 86 -10.35 6.35 4.94
CA ILE A 86 -11.18 5.14 5.06
C ILE A 86 -12.59 5.39 4.52
N ILE A 87 -13.24 6.48 4.92
CA ILE A 87 -14.60 6.84 4.46
C ILE A 87 -14.60 6.99 2.93
N ASP A 88 -13.67 7.75 2.40
CA ASP A 88 -13.57 8.01 0.96
C ASP A 88 -13.25 6.73 0.16
N ALA A 89 -12.40 5.86 0.68
CA ALA A 89 -12.15 4.55 0.08
C ALA A 89 -13.43 3.69 0.00
N MET A 90 -14.27 3.72 1.04
CA MET A 90 -15.53 2.98 1.02
C MET A 90 -16.53 3.60 0.05
N ASP A 91 -16.60 4.93 -0.06
CA ASP A 91 -17.45 5.61 -1.05
C ASP A 91 -17.01 5.26 -2.48
N ILE A 92 -15.71 5.26 -2.75
CA ILE A 92 -15.17 4.84 -4.05
C ILE A 92 -15.49 3.36 -4.32
N LEU A 93 -15.35 2.47 -3.34
CA LEU A 93 -15.69 1.06 -3.48
C LEU A 93 -17.15 0.89 -3.94
N TYR A 94 -18.08 1.56 -3.28
CA TYR A 94 -19.51 1.45 -3.59
C TYR A 94 -19.92 2.19 -4.87
N SER A 95 -19.08 3.05 -5.42
CA SER A 95 -19.31 3.65 -6.74
C SER A 95 -19.12 2.68 -7.91
N HIS A 96 -18.48 1.53 -7.68
CA HIS A 96 -18.14 0.52 -8.69
C HIS A 96 -17.33 1.05 -9.89
N ASN A 97 -16.59 2.13 -9.69
CA ASN A 97 -15.81 2.79 -10.74
C ASN A 97 -14.34 2.36 -10.80
N VAL A 98 -13.92 1.45 -9.93
CA VAL A 98 -12.54 0.95 -9.85
C VAL A 98 -12.51 -0.57 -9.71
N ASP A 99 -11.40 -1.16 -10.09
CA ASP A 99 -11.13 -2.59 -10.00
C ASP A 99 -10.06 -2.89 -8.93
N GLY A 100 -9.38 -1.84 -8.45
CA GLY A 100 -8.36 -1.95 -7.42
C GLY A 100 -8.08 -0.64 -6.70
N PHE A 101 -7.33 -0.76 -5.60
CA PHE A 101 -6.89 0.34 -4.76
C PHE A 101 -5.39 0.26 -4.54
N CYS A 102 -4.73 1.41 -4.60
CA CYS A 102 -3.38 1.58 -4.09
C CYS A 102 -3.45 2.41 -2.81
N ILE A 103 -3.10 1.81 -1.67
CA ILE A 103 -3.06 2.47 -0.36
C ILE A 103 -1.61 2.80 -0.06
N VAL A 104 -1.30 4.09 0.02
CA VAL A 104 0.06 4.59 0.24
C VAL A 104 0.20 5.15 1.64
N SER A 105 0.65 4.32 2.56
CA SER A 105 0.93 4.64 3.97
C SER A 105 1.78 3.56 4.61
N SER A 106 2.49 3.91 5.68
CA SER A 106 3.19 2.95 6.54
C SER A 106 2.43 2.67 7.85
N ASP A 107 1.18 3.16 7.96
CA ASP A 107 0.39 3.01 9.17
C ASP A 107 -0.39 1.68 9.18
N GLY A 108 -0.23 0.92 10.27
CA GLY A 108 -0.94 -0.33 10.50
C GLY A 108 -2.46 -0.18 10.66
N ASP A 109 -2.96 1.03 10.92
CA ASP A 109 -4.39 1.30 11.09
C ASP A 109 -5.18 1.07 9.79
N PHE A 110 -4.51 1.10 8.63
CA PHE A 110 -5.10 0.76 7.33
C PHE A 110 -5.24 -0.75 7.06
N THR A 111 -4.76 -1.63 7.96
CA THR A 111 -4.87 -3.09 7.81
C THR A 111 -6.31 -3.54 7.58
N ARG A 112 -7.26 -3.01 8.39
CA ARG A 112 -8.68 -3.37 8.28
C ARG A 112 -9.29 -2.87 6.97
N LEU A 113 -8.90 -1.70 6.49
CA LEU A 113 -9.33 -1.18 5.19
C LEU A 113 -8.86 -2.09 4.05
N ALA A 114 -7.56 -2.43 4.01
CA ALA A 114 -7.00 -3.31 2.98
C ALA A 114 -7.72 -4.67 2.94
N ALA A 115 -7.93 -5.29 4.12
CA ALA A 115 -8.66 -6.56 4.22
C ALA A 115 -10.11 -6.41 3.70
N ARG A 116 -10.82 -5.35 4.07
CA ARG A 116 -12.21 -5.11 3.65
C ARG A 116 -12.34 -4.89 2.14
N LEU A 117 -11.40 -4.16 1.54
CA LEU A 117 -11.37 -3.97 0.09
C LEU A 117 -11.14 -5.30 -0.66
N ARG A 118 -10.22 -6.13 -0.17
CA ARG A 118 -9.99 -7.48 -0.73
C ARG A 118 -11.19 -8.39 -0.60
N GLU A 119 -11.87 -8.39 0.55
CA GLU A 119 -13.12 -9.14 0.76
C GLU A 119 -14.22 -8.73 -0.24
N SER A 120 -14.18 -7.49 -0.72
CA SER A 120 -15.08 -6.97 -1.76
C SER A 120 -14.63 -7.28 -3.18
N GLY A 121 -13.57 -8.09 -3.36
CA GLY A 121 -13.05 -8.48 -4.66
C GLY A 121 -12.12 -7.46 -5.32
N MET A 122 -11.71 -6.41 -4.59
CA MET A 122 -10.77 -5.42 -5.13
C MET A 122 -9.33 -5.93 -5.10
N HIS A 123 -8.55 -5.58 -6.10
CA HIS A 123 -7.10 -5.77 -6.07
C HIS A 123 -6.45 -4.66 -5.24
N VAL A 124 -5.77 -5.01 -4.16
CA VAL A 124 -5.17 -4.04 -3.23
C VAL A 124 -3.66 -4.09 -3.31
N VAL A 125 -3.08 -2.97 -3.73
CA VAL A 125 -1.64 -2.71 -3.68
C VAL A 125 -1.35 -1.82 -2.49
N GLY A 126 -0.50 -2.27 -1.57
CA GLY A 126 0.02 -1.44 -0.50
C GLY A 126 1.36 -0.84 -0.90
N MET A 127 1.62 0.41 -0.55
CA MET A 127 2.93 1.03 -0.69
C MET A 127 3.30 1.76 0.59
N GLY A 128 4.45 1.44 1.14
CA GLY A 128 4.91 2.05 2.40
C GLY A 128 6.40 1.88 2.60
N GLU A 129 6.92 2.48 3.64
CA GLU A 129 8.32 2.34 4.03
C GLU A 129 8.59 0.96 4.66
N LYS A 130 9.87 0.57 4.76
CA LYS A 130 10.31 -0.71 5.36
C LYS A 130 9.86 -0.91 6.81
N LYS A 131 9.50 0.17 7.52
CA LYS A 131 8.94 0.12 8.88
C LYS A 131 7.46 -0.32 8.94
N THR A 132 6.80 -0.52 7.79
CA THR A 132 5.38 -0.88 7.74
C THR A 132 5.10 -2.19 8.45
N PRO A 133 4.08 -2.27 9.32
CA PRO A 133 3.78 -3.49 10.07
C PRO A 133 3.35 -4.65 9.16
N ASN A 134 3.84 -5.85 9.47
CA ASN A 134 3.50 -7.08 8.73
C ASN A 134 2.00 -7.33 8.53
N PRO A 135 1.10 -7.07 9.51
CA PRO A 135 -0.34 -7.24 9.29
C PRO A 135 -0.89 -6.42 8.12
N PHE A 136 -0.40 -5.19 7.92
CA PHE A 136 -0.83 -4.38 6.79
C PHE A 136 -0.28 -4.93 5.46
N ILE A 137 0.99 -5.36 5.43
CA ILE A 137 1.60 -5.99 4.26
C ILE A 137 0.81 -7.24 3.85
N ALA A 138 0.50 -8.12 4.81
CA ALA A 138 -0.26 -9.35 4.58
C ALA A 138 -1.72 -9.10 4.15
N ALA A 139 -2.31 -7.97 4.53
CA ALA A 139 -3.65 -7.59 4.12
C ALA A 139 -3.74 -7.17 2.65
N CYS A 140 -2.64 -6.81 1.99
CA CYS A 140 -2.58 -6.43 0.59
C CYS A 140 -2.43 -7.65 -0.34
N ASN A 141 -2.83 -7.54 -1.60
CA ASN A 141 -2.51 -8.55 -2.63
C ASN A 141 -1.03 -8.45 -3.03
N ARG A 142 -0.51 -7.23 -3.10
CA ARG A 142 0.90 -6.92 -3.35
C ARG A 142 1.33 -5.75 -2.46
N PHE A 143 2.56 -5.77 -2.00
CA PHE A 143 3.15 -4.66 -1.25
C PHE A 143 4.46 -4.20 -1.88
N VAL A 144 4.66 -2.89 -1.97
CA VAL A 144 5.85 -2.27 -2.55
C VAL A 144 6.50 -1.34 -1.53
N TYR A 145 7.79 -1.52 -1.30
CA TYR A 145 8.55 -0.62 -0.42
C TYR A 145 8.96 0.64 -1.17
N LEU A 146 8.64 1.80 -0.60
CA LEU A 146 8.91 3.11 -1.22
C LEU A 146 10.41 3.35 -1.45
N GLU A 147 11.25 2.84 -0.55
CA GLU A 147 12.71 2.95 -0.70
C GLU A 147 13.22 2.21 -1.94
N ASN A 148 12.59 1.10 -2.30
CA ASN A 148 12.97 0.34 -3.49
C ASN A 148 12.57 1.08 -4.77
N LEU A 149 11.41 1.74 -4.79
CA LEU A 149 10.97 2.57 -5.91
C LEU A 149 11.93 3.73 -6.17
N ALA A 150 12.45 4.34 -5.11
CA ALA A 150 13.40 5.46 -5.24
C ALA A 150 14.77 5.05 -5.83
N GLN A 151 15.13 3.76 -5.72
CA GLN A 151 16.40 3.21 -6.22
C GLN A 151 16.24 2.57 -7.61
N GLY A 152 15.03 2.51 -8.17
CA GLY A 152 14.74 1.82 -9.44
C GLY A 152 14.76 0.29 -9.33
N GLU A 153 14.75 -0.25 -8.11
CA GLU A 153 14.70 -1.69 -7.84
C GLU A 153 13.28 -2.09 -7.44
N VAL A 154 12.55 -2.70 -8.36
CA VAL A 154 11.28 -3.37 -8.04
C VAL A 154 11.62 -4.77 -7.54
N SER A 155 11.67 -4.96 -6.23
CA SER A 155 11.73 -6.31 -5.64
C SER A 155 10.32 -6.76 -5.26
N ASP A 156 9.76 -7.65 -6.05
CA ASP A 156 8.57 -8.43 -5.68
C ASP A 156 8.93 -9.35 -4.51
N THR A 157 8.66 -8.93 -3.28
CA THR A 157 8.84 -9.77 -2.09
C THR A 157 7.49 -10.10 -1.47
N ALA A 158 6.73 -10.99 -2.11
CA ALA A 158 5.53 -11.60 -1.52
C ALA A 158 5.54 -13.15 -1.53
N GLU A 159 6.64 -13.83 -1.94
CA GLU A 159 6.64 -15.29 -2.08
C GLU A 159 7.85 -16.06 -1.50
N GLN A 160 8.68 -15.51 -0.62
CA GLN A 160 9.85 -16.25 -0.12
C GLN A 160 10.04 -16.30 1.39
N ASP A 161 9.00 -16.48 2.19
CA ASP A 161 9.17 -16.78 3.64
C ASP A 161 8.36 -18.00 4.09
N LYS A 162 8.22 -19.04 3.25
CA LYS A 162 7.59 -20.31 3.66
C LYS A 162 8.52 -21.53 3.70
N ASP A 163 9.84 -21.36 3.57
CA ASP A 163 10.71 -22.53 3.46
C ASP A 163 12.02 -22.45 4.25
N LYS A 164 11.98 -21.96 5.50
CA LYS A 164 13.13 -22.06 6.42
C LYS A 164 12.78 -22.26 7.89
N SER A 165 11.84 -23.14 8.22
CA SER A 165 11.57 -23.45 9.62
C SER A 165 11.51 -24.95 9.98
N ASP A 166 11.80 -25.89 9.06
CA ASP A 166 11.67 -27.32 9.34
C ASP A 166 12.97 -28.15 9.37
N ASP A 167 14.15 -27.57 9.13
CA ASP A 167 15.40 -28.34 9.10
C ASP A 167 16.33 -28.25 10.33
N GLU A 168 15.99 -27.49 11.37
CA GLU A 168 16.86 -27.39 12.58
C GLU A 168 16.39 -28.19 13.80
N VAL A 169 15.33 -28.98 13.72
CA VAL A 169 14.82 -29.75 14.89
C VAL A 169 15.25 -31.23 14.88
N HIS A 170 15.91 -31.72 13.84
CA HIS A 170 16.26 -33.17 13.75
C HIS A 170 17.69 -33.56 14.13
N GLU A 171 18.58 -32.64 14.49
CA GLU A 171 19.99 -32.98 14.78
C GLU A 171 20.39 -32.92 16.27
N VAL A 172 19.49 -32.60 17.20
CA VAL A 172 19.80 -32.53 18.65
C VAL A 172 19.41 -33.78 19.44
N VAL A 173 18.78 -34.77 18.86
CA VAL A 173 18.31 -35.99 19.59
C VAL A 173 19.25 -37.19 19.44
N LYS A 174 20.36 -37.15 18.68
CA LYS A 174 21.23 -38.32 18.46
C LYS A 174 22.56 -38.37 19.22
N THR A 175 22.81 -37.51 20.18
CA THR A 175 24.10 -37.52 20.92
C THR A 175 24.01 -37.56 22.43
N LYS A 176 22.97 -38.22 22.99
CA LYS A 176 22.92 -38.45 24.45
C LYS A 176 22.48 -39.87 24.83
N THR A 177 23.00 -40.87 24.17
CA THR A 177 22.90 -42.23 24.71
C THR A 177 24.14 -42.99 24.29
N ILE A 178 25.24 -42.84 24.98
CA ILE A 178 26.34 -43.80 25.17
C ILE A 178 27.35 -43.11 26.13
N LYS A 179 27.16 -43.28 27.43
CA LYS A 179 28.18 -43.32 28.47
C LYS A 179 27.47 -43.54 29.81
N ASN A 180 27.31 -44.80 30.14
CA ASN A 180 27.43 -45.36 31.50
C ASN A 180 27.08 -46.85 31.42
N ALA A 181 28.13 -47.66 31.33
CA ALA A 181 28.31 -48.97 31.92
C ALA A 181 29.80 -49.18 32.16
#